data_905edfdb69c90631ee7e532feca7738f
#
_entry.id   905edfdb69c90631ee7e532feca7738f
#
_cell.length_a   1.000
_cell.length_b   1.000
_cell.length_c   1.000
_cell.angle_alpha   90.00
_cell.angle_beta   90.00
_cell.angle_gamma   90.00
#
_symmetry.space_group_name_H-M   'P 1'
#
loop_
_entity.id
_entity.type
_entity.pdbx_description
1 polymer ?
#
loop_
_entity_poly.entity_id
_entity_poly.type
_entity_poly.pdbx_seq_one_letter_code
_entity_poly.pdbx_strand_id
1 'polypeptide(L)'
;AYGAIGAGIPPYEIKKVVTVCKAYSSAVGAGAFVSEIFGDEAQELRVRGGDGGEFGATTGRPRRMGWFDCVASKYGCRLQGTTDVAFTVVDVLGYLDEIPVCTGYEIDGKVTTEFPVTNQLEKAKPVLEVLPGWKCDIRGIKKYEDLPENCRKYIEFVEKQIGFPITMISN
;
A
#
# COMPACT_ATOMS: atom_id res chain seq x y z
N ALA A 1 9.26 1.29 15.20
CA ALA A 1 9.32 2.33 16.22
C ALA A 1 10.12 1.90 17.46
N TYR A 2 9.96 0.64 17.92
CA TYR A 2 10.57 0.19 19.18
C TYR A 2 11.85 -0.65 19.00
N GLY A 3 12.28 -0.90 17.79
CA GLY A 3 13.44 -1.75 17.50
C GLY A 3 14.73 -1.25 18.14
N ALA A 4 14.99 0.05 18.09
CA ALA A 4 16.17 0.65 18.71
C ALA A 4 16.18 0.46 20.24
N ILE A 5 15.03 0.73 20.88
CA ILE A 5 14.88 0.59 22.35
C ILE A 5 15.09 -0.88 22.76
N GLY A 6 14.47 -1.82 22.06
CA GLY A 6 14.61 -3.26 22.32
C GLY A 6 16.04 -3.78 22.12
N ALA A 7 16.81 -3.16 21.24
CA ALA A 7 18.23 -3.49 21.01
C ALA A 7 19.20 -2.73 21.94
N GLY A 8 18.70 -1.86 22.83
CA GLY A 8 19.54 -1.02 23.69
C GLY A 8 20.28 0.09 22.92
N ILE A 9 19.79 0.46 21.74
CA ILE A 9 20.38 1.50 20.91
C ILE A 9 19.61 2.79 21.15
N PRO A 10 20.26 3.92 21.44
CA PRO A 10 19.57 5.21 21.55
C PRO A 10 18.83 5.53 20.24
N PRO A 11 17.51 5.91 20.27
CA PRO A 11 16.73 6.13 19.07
C PRO A 11 17.31 7.18 18.11
N TYR A 12 18.03 8.17 18.62
CA TYR A 12 18.68 9.22 17.83
C TYR A 12 19.88 8.72 16.99
N GLU A 13 20.37 7.50 17.24
CA GLU A 13 21.40 6.86 16.41
C GLU A 13 20.83 6.30 15.10
N ILE A 14 19.50 6.04 15.05
CA ILE A 14 18.82 5.60 13.85
C ILE A 14 18.56 6.81 12.96
N LYS A 15 19.29 6.93 11.87
CA LYS A 15 19.18 8.07 10.92
C LYS A 15 18.29 7.79 9.73
N LYS A 16 18.09 6.51 9.41
CA LYS A 16 17.30 6.10 8.26
C LYS A 16 16.35 4.97 8.65
N VAL A 17 15.06 5.20 8.39
CA VAL A 17 13.99 4.21 8.61
C VAL A 17 13.28 4.01 7.27
N VAL A 18 13.48 2.85 6.67
CA VAL A 18 12.83 2.49 5.40
C VAL A 18 11.58 1.68 5.70
N THR A 19 10.42 2.22 5.34
CA THR A 19 9.15 1.48 5.41
C THR A 19 8.87 0.78 4.09
N VAL A 20 8.57 -0.50 4.14
CA VAL A 20 8.21 -1.29 2.96
C VAL A 20 6.69 -1.27 2.81
N CYS A 21 6.20 -0.79 1.67
CA CYS A 21 4.80 -0.76 1.30
C CYS A 21 4.59 -1.52 -0.02
N LYS A 22 3.59 -2.39 -0.08
CA LYS A 22 3.13 -2.98 -1.35
C LYS A 22 2.32 -1.95 -2.13
N ALA A 23 2.31 -2.05 -3.45
CA ALA A 23 1.48 -1.21 -4.33
C ALA A 23 -0.04 -1.49 -4.23
N TYR A 24 -0.44 -2.46 -3.44
CA TYR A 24 -1.82 -2.79 -3.05
C TYR A 24 -1.83 -3.23 -1.59
N SER A 25 -3.00 -3.41 -1.00
CA SER A 25 -3.15 -3.84 0.38
C SER A 25 -3.51 -5.31 0.50
N SER A 26 -2.93 -5.99 1.48
CA SER A 26 -3.35 -7.36 1.86
C SER A 26 -3.39 -7.50 3.37
N ALA A 27 -4.34 -8.29 3.88
CA ALA A 27 -4.50 -8.50 5.31
C ALA A 27 -4.77 -9.97 5.65
N VAL A 28 -4.40 -10.35 6.87
CA VAL A 28 -4.69 -11.66 7.47
C VAL A 28 -5.56 -11.45 8.69
N GLY A 29 -6.57 -12.32 8.86
CA GLY A 29 -7.46 -12.29 10.00
C GLY A 29 -8.58 -11.26 9.92
N ALA A 30 -9.32 -11.12 11.03
CA ALA A 30 -10.44 -10.22 11.16
C ALA A 30 -9.98 -8.78 11.47
N GLY A 31 -10.90 -7.84 11.37
CA GLY A 31 -10.70 -6.42 11.65
C GLY A 31 -11.05 -5.54 10.47
N ALA A 32 -11.14 -4.25 10.70
CA ALA A 32 -11.47 -3.28 9.68
C ALA A 32 -10.39 -3.23 8.59
N PHE A 33 -10.83 -3.22 7.34
CA PHE A 33 -9.98 -3.10 6.17
C PHE A 33 -10.72 -2.22 5.15
N VAL A 34 -10.57 -0.92 5.29
CA VAL A 34 -11.43 0.06 4.61
C VAL A 34 -11.35 -0.04 3.08
N SER A 35 -10.16 -0.25 2.53
CA SER A 35 -9.96 -0.40 1.07
C SER A 35 -10.16 -1.82 0.55
N GLU A 36 -10.79 -2.72 1.33
CA GLU A 36 -11.00 -4.12 0.95
C GLU A 36 -11.88 -4.26 -0.29
N ILE A 37 -11.49 -5.18 -1.17
CA ILE A 37 -12.23 -5.57 -2.38
C ILE A 37 -12.67 -7.02 -2.30
N PHE A 38 -13.70 -7.38 -3.05
CA PHE A 38 -14.36 -8.68 -2.96
C PHE A 38 -14.58 -9.28 -4.37
N GLY A 39 -15.01 -10.54 -4.40
CA GLY A 39 -15.36 -11.21 -5.66
C GLY A 39 -14.16 -11.49 -6.56
N ASP A 40 -14.42 -11.47 -7.87
CA ASP A 40 -13.44 -11.85 -8.90
C ASP A 40 -12.25 -10.89 -8.95
N GLU A 41 -12.47 -9.61 -8.71
CA GLU A 41 -11.41 -8.60 -8.65
C GLU A 41 -10.40 -8.89 -7.54
N ALA A 42 -10.90 -9.22 -6.33
CA ALA A 42 -10.05 -9.62 -5.23
C ALA A 42 -9.32 -10.94 -5.52
N GLN A 43 -9.99 -11.88 -6.17
CA GLN A 43 -9.40 -13.17 -6.53
C GLN A 43 -8.29 -13.01 -7.57
N GLU A 44 -8.51 -12.19 -8.59
CA GLU A 44 -7.50 -11.95 -9.61
C GLU A 44 -6.26 -11.27 -9.03
N LEU A 45 -6.44 -10.20 -8.23
CA LEU A 45 -5.33 -9.54 -7.56
C LEU A 45 -4.59 -10.49 -6.61
N ARG A 46 -5.31 -11.36 -5.90
CA ARG A 46 -4.72 -12.36 -4.99
C ARG A 46 -3.83 -13.35 -5.72
N VAL A 47 -4.29 -13.90 -6.84
CA VAL A 47 -3.52 -14.88 -7.62
C VAL A 47 -2.28 -14.25 -8.26
N ARG A 48 -2.39 -13.01 -8.71
CA ARG A 48 -1.26 -12.26 -9.31
C ARG A 48 -0.29 -11.70 -8.28
N GLY A 49 -0.76 -11.51 -7.05
CA GLY A 49 0.00 -10.84 -5.99
C GLY A 49 1.17 -11.66 -5.47
N GLY A 50 2.27 -10.98 -5.16
CA GLY A 50 3.45 -11.55 -4.54
C GLY A 50 4.10 -12.70 -5.34
N ASP A 51 5.02 -13.38 -4.71
CA ASP A 51 5.63 -14.60 -5.25
C ASP A 51 4.75 -15.81 -4.88
N GLY A 52 4.02 -16.34 -5.88
CA GLY A 52 3.08 -17.45 -5.71
C GLY A 52 1.68 -17.05 -5.20
N GLY A 53 1.32 -15.78 -5.24
CA GLY A 53 0.02 -15.26 -4.85
C GLY A 53 -0.08 -14.86 -3.38
N GLU A 54 -1.14 -14.13 -3.04
CA GLU A 54 -1.41 -13.65 -1.69
C GLU A 54 -2.14 -14.71 -0.86
N PHE A 55 -1.38 -15.75 -0.50
CA PHE A 55 -1.83 -16.86 0.36
C PHE A 55 -0.92 -16.97 1.58
N GLY A 56 -1.43 -17.55 2.66
CA GLY A 56 -0.62 -17.81 3.85
C GLY A 56 0.45 -18.85 3.56
N ALA A 57 1.71 -18.54 3.82
CA ALA A 57 2.85 -19.41 3.51
C ALA A 57 2.72 -20.81 4.14
N THR A 58 2.19 -20.90 5.36
CA THR A 58 2.06 -22.17 6.10
C THR A 58 0.70 -22.84 5.87
N THR A 59 -0.37 -22.06 5.80
CA THR A 59 -1.75 -22.60 5.81
C THR A 59 -2.41 -22.60 4.45
N GLY A 60 -1.84 -21.91 3.44
CA GLY A 60 -2.47 -21.70 2.14
C GLY A 60 -3.75 -20.86 2.18
N ARG A 61 -4.12 -20.27 3.33
CA ARG A 61 -5.35 -19.47 3.45
C ARG A 61 -5.27 -18.24 2.56
N PRO A 62 -6.34 -17.92 1.79
CA PRO A 62 -6.37 -16.71 0.98
C PRO A 62 -6.34 -15.47 1.87
N ARG A 63 -5.48 -14.51 1.54
CA ARG A 63 -5.45 -13.21 2.20
C ARG A 63 -6.60 -12.35 1.69
N ARG A 64 -7.08 -11.46 2.53
CA ARG A 64 -7.98 -10.37 2.17
C ARG A 64 -7.20 -9.39 1.29
N MET A 65 -7.83 -8.89 0.25
CA MET A 65 -7.20 -8.00 -0.72
C MET A 65 -7.85 -6.62 -0.70
N GLY A 66 -7.10 -5.59 -1.00
CA GLY A 66 -7.60 -4.23 -1.09
C GLY A 66 -6.73 -3.35 -1.97
N TRP A 67 -7.28 -2.23 -2.39
CA TRP A 67 -6.51 -1.19 -3.08
C TRP A 67 -5.51 -0.53 -2.13
N PHE A 68 -4.50 0.12 -2.69
CA PHE A 68 -3.54 0.86 -1.87
C PHE A 68 -4.28 1.90 -1.03
N ASP A 69 -3.99 1.92 0.27
CA ASP A 69 -4.63 2.78 1.25
C ASP A 69 -3.65 3.86 1.73
N CYS A 70 -3.83 5.07 1.19
CA CYS A 70 -2.98 6.21 1.53
C CYS A 70 -3.13 6.65 2.98
N VAL A 71 -4.34 6.54 3.55
CA VAL A 71 -4.62 6.95 4.93
C VAL A 71 -3.90 6.04 5.92
N ALA A 72 -4.07 4.72 5.76
CA ALA A 72 -3.41 3.73 6.61
C ALA A 72 -1.89 3.76 6.44
N SER A 73 -1.40 3.86 5.19
CA SER A 73 0.03 3.89 4.90
C SER A 73 0.71 5.13 5.46
N LYS A 74 0.10 6.31 5.30
CA LYS A 74 0.57 7.57 5.89
C LYS A 74 0.66 7.47 7.42
N TYR A 75 -0.38 6.93 8.05
CA TYR A 75 -0.41 6.72 9.49
C TYR A 75 0.70 5.77 9.94
N GLY A 76 0.87 4.63 9.27
CA GLY A 76 1.93 3.67 9.57
C GLY A 76 3.32 4.26 9.42
N CYS A 77 3.58 5.02 8.35
CA CYS A 77 4.85 5.71 8.14
C CYS A 77 5.15 6.71 9.26
N ARG A 78 4.16 7.51 9.67
CA ARG A 78 4.30 8.45 10.80
C ARG A 78 4.66 7.75 12.10
N LEU A 79 3.99 6.65 12.43
CA LEU A 79 4.26 5.88 13.65
C LEU A 79 5.65 5.25 13.67
N GLN A 80 6.18 4.88 12.53
CA GLN A 80 7.50 4.28 12.42
C GLN A 80 8.64 5.31 12.40
N GLY A 81 8.33 6.58 12.18
CA GLY A 81 9.35 7.61 11.96
C GLY A 81 10.06 7.42 10.61
N THR A 82 9.30 7.07 9.58
CA THR A 82 9.78 6.79 8.23
C THR A 82 10.54 7.97 7.64
N THR A 83 11.70 7.69 7.08
CA THR A 83 12.47 8.64 6.26
C THR A 83 12.33 8.38 4.78
N ASP A 84 12.16 7.11 4.42
CA ASP A 84 12.09 6.63 3.03
C ASP A 84 11.09 5.49 2.92
N VAL A 85 10.49 5.32 1.74
CA VAL A 85 9.60 4.21 1.42
C VAL A 85 10.21 3.34 0.33
N ALA A 86 10.20 2.03 0.56
CA ALA A 86 10.40 1.03 -0.48
C ALA A 86 9.02 0.56 -0.96
N PHE A 87 8.67 0.91 -2.20
CA PHE A 87 7.38 0.60 -2.80
C PHE A 87 7.52 -0.66 -3.65
N THR A 88 6.82 -1.71 -3.29
CA THR A 88 7.08 -3.06 -3.82
C THR A 88 5.90 -3.62 -4.59
N VAL A 89 6.15 -4.65 -5.40
CA VAL A 89 5.18 -5.41 -6.20
C VAL A 89 4.34 -4.53 -7.14
N VAL A 90 4.95 -3.49 -7.68
CA VAL A 90 4.29 -2.56 -8.60
C VAL A 90 3.90 -3.26 -9.91
N ASP A 91 4.70 -4.23 -10.36
CA ASP A 91 4.45 -5.07 -11.54
C ASP A 91 3.10 -5.79 -11.50
N VAL A 92 2.65 -6.17 -10.29
CA VAL A 92 1.38 -6.89 -10.08
C VAL A 92 0.18 -6.11 -10.63
N LEU A 93 0.21 -4.79 -10.61
CA LEU A 93 -0.89 -3.95 -11.11
C LEU A 93 -0.88 -3.76 -12.63
N GLY A 94 0.13 -4.30 -13.33
CA GLY A 94 0.32 -4.12 -14.78
C GLY A 94 -0.77 -4.72 -15.68
N TYR A 95 -1.71 -5.49 -15.14
CA TYR A 95 -2.85 -6.03 -15.88
C TYR A 95 -4.08 -5.08 -15.92
N LEU A 96 -4.10 -4.07 -15.06
CA LEU A 96 -5.24 -3.18 -14.88
C LEU A 96 -5.29 -2.06 -15.94
N ASP A 97 -6.50 -1.73 -16.38
CA ASP A 97 -6.78 -0.53 -17.19
C ASP A 97 -6.88 0.72 -16.31
N GLU A 98 -7.46 0.54 -15.13
CA GLU A 98 -7.69 1.57 -14.12
C GLU A 98 -7.28 1.04 -12.75
N ILE A 99 -6.64 1.88 -11.95
CA ILE A 99 -6.15 1.51 -10.62
C ILE A 99 -6.78 2.43 -9.58
N PRO A 100 -7.74 1.93 -8.79
CA PRO A 100 -8.28 2.67 -7.66
C PRO A 100 -7.26 2.80 -6.53
N VAL A 101 -7.24 3.97 -5.89
CA VAL A 101 -6.42 4.27 -4.72
C VAL A 101 -7.30 4.87 -3.64
N CYS A 102 -7.24 4.35 -2.44
CA CYS A 102 -7.97 4.92 -1.31
C CYS A 102 -7.23 6.15 -0.76
N THR A 103 -7.81 7.33 -0.99
CA THR A 103 -7.23 8.62 -0.62
C THR A 103 -7.83 9.23 0.63
N GLY A 104 -8.96 8.69 1.10
CA GLY A 104 -9.67 9.17 2.27
C GLY A 104 -10.68 8.16 2.78
N TYR A 105 -11.25 8.45 3.93
CA TYR A 105 -12.33 7.68 4.54
C TYR A 105 -13.56 8.56 4.73
N GLU A 106 -14.72 8.07 4.32
CA GLU A 106 -16.01 8.66 4.67
C GLU A 106 -16.54 7.99 5.94
N ILE A 107 -16.80 8.79 6.98
CA ILE A 107 -17.31 8.35 8.27
C ILE A 107 -18.45 9.28 8.67
N ASP A 108 -19.66 8.73 8.84
CA ASP A 108 -20.87 9.50 9.22
C ASP A 108 -21.09 10.72 8.29
N GLY A 109 -20.86 10.56 6.98
CA GLY A 109 -21.02 11.59 5.96
C GLY A 109 -19.91 12.66 5.90
N LYS A 110 -18.82 12.47 6.63
CA LYS A 110 -17.66 13.37 6.58
C LYS A 110 -16.43 12.62 6.05
N VAL A 111 -15.70 13.25 5.14
CA VAL A 111 -14.45 12.74 4.60
C VAL A 111 -13.28 13.17 5.48
N THR A 112 -12.41 12.23 5.80
CA THR A 112 -11.16 12.47 6.53
C THR A 112 -9.99 11.78 5.84
N THR A 113 -8.80 12.37 5.96
CA THR A 113 -7.51 11.79 5.56
C THR A 113 -6.67 11.39 6.77
N GLU A 114 -7.20 11.56 7.97
CA GLU A 114 -6.57 11.10 9.20
C GLU A 114 -7.09 9.73 9.60
N PHE A 115 -6.18 8.87 10.05
CA PHE A 115 -6.52 7.50 10.46
C PHE A 115 -7.33 7.52 11.77
N PRO A 116 -8.57 7.00 11.77
CA PRO A 116 -9.49 7.12 12.89
C PRO A 116 -9.23 6.04 13.96
N VAL A 117 -9.89 6.21 15.11
CA VAL A 117 -9.94 5.17 16.14
C VAL A 117 -10.79 3.98 15.70
N THR A 118 -10.57 2.81 16.32
CA THR A 118 -11.12 1.53 15.86
C THR A 118 -12.64 1.54 15.63
N ASN A 119 -13.42 2.10 16.55
CA ASN A 119 -14.88 2.14 16.41
C ASN A 119 -15.39 3.02 15.26
N GLN A 120 -14.61 3.98 14.83
CA GLN A 120 -14.88 4.78 13.63
C GLN A 120 -14.38 4.08 12.36
N LEU A 121 -13.24 3.39 12.46
CA LEU A 121 -12.65 2.64 11.36
C LEU A 121 -13.60 1.54 10.86
N GLU A 122 -14.34 0.88 11.76
CA GLU A 122 -15.33 -0.14 11.41
C GLU A 122 -16.52 0.38 10.60
N LYS A 123 -16.78 1.70 10.67
CA LYS A 123 -17.86 2.37 9.91
C LYS A 123 -17.35 3.05 8.64
N ALA A 124 -16.04 3.15 8.50
CA ALA A 124 -15.42 3.89 7.42
C ALA A 124 -15.69 3.25 6.07
N LYS A 125 -15.94 4.10 5.07
CA LYS A 125 -16.01 3.72 3.65
C LYS A 125 -14.84 4.34 2.91
N PRO A 126 -14.24 3.64 1.94
CA PRO A 126 -13.13 4.19 1.18
C PRO A 126 -13.61 5.31 0.24
N VAL A 127 -12.85 6.39 0.20
CA VAL A 127 -12.93 7.38 -0.87
C VAL A 127 -11.84 7.02 -1.87
N LEU A 128 -12.26 6.63 -3.07
CA LEU A 128 -11.37 6.13 -4.11
C LEU A 128 -11.11 7.20 -5.16
N GLU A 129 -9.86 7.35 -5.55
CA GLU A 129 -9.43 8.06 -6.75
C GLU A 129 -8.91 7.04 -7.76
N VAL A 130 -9.34 7.14 -9.01
CA VAL A 130 -9.02 6.16 -10.05
C VAL A 130 -7.94 6.74 -10.97
N LEU A 131 -6.83 6.03 -11.08
CA LEU A 131 -5.71 6.39 -11.94
C LEU A 131 -5.64 5.47 -13.15
N PRO A 132 -5.14 5.94 -14.31
CA PRO A 132 -4.96 5.09 -15.48
C PRO A 132 -3.88 4.04 -15.22
N GLY A 133 -4.13 2.80 -15.58
CA GLY A 133 -3.17 1.71 -15.55
C GLY A 133 -2.15 1.81 -16.69
N TRP A 134 -1.14 0.96 -16.66
CA TRP A 134 -0.07 0.94 -17.68
C TRP A 134 -0.12 -0.26 -18.62
N LYS A 135 -0.93 -1.27 -18.33
CA LYS A 135 -1.23 -2.43 -19.21
C LYS A 135 -0.01 -3.08 -19.87
N CYS A 136 1.08 -3.20 -19.16
CA CYS A 136 2.26 -3.90 -19.65
C CYS A 136 3.08 -4.51 -18.52
N ASP A 137 3.89 -5.49 -18.88
CA ASP A 137 4.87 -6.10 -17.97
C ASP A 137 6.04 -5.14 -17.77
N ILE A 138 6.33 -4.81 -16.53
CA ILE A 138 7.43 -3.94 -16.12
C ILE A 138 8.56 -4.69 -15.42
N ARG A 139 8.43 -6.01 -15.26
CA ARG A 139 9.48 -6.84 -14.68
C ARG A 139 10.74 -6.77 -15.53
N GLY A 140 11.85 -6.54 -14.92
CA GLY A 140 13.13 -6.37 -15.61
C GLY A 140 13.46 -4.94 -16.00
N ILE A 141 12.56 -3.96 -15.86
CA ILE A 141 12.90 -2.53 -15.97
C ILE A 141 13.70 -2.15 -14.73
N LYS A 142 14.91 -1.62 -14.95
CA LYS A 142 15.87 -1.32 -13.87
C LYS A 142 16.02 0.16 -13.56
N LYS A 143 15.52 1.03 -14.43
CA LYS A 143 15.62 2.49 -14.27
C LYS A 143 14.23 3.08 -14.16
N TYR A 144 14.07 4.03 -13.27
CA TYR A 144 12.80 4.72 -13.05
C TYR A 144 12.29 5.41 -14.32
N GLU A 145 13.20 6.01 -15.08
CA GLU A 145 12.88 6.74 -16.30
C GLU A 145 12.31 5.84 -17.41
N ASP A 146 12.66 4.56 -17.39
CA ASP A 146 12.20 3.57 -18.37
C ASP A 146 10.80 2.98 -18.02
N LEU A 147 10.28 3.26 -16.82
CA LEU A 147 8.92 2.87 -16.45
C LEU A 147 7.88 3.59 -17.31
N PRO A 148 6.76 2.94 -17.64
CA PRO A 148 5.63 3.58 -18.30
C PRO A 148 5.19 4.86 -17.59
N GLU A 149 4.77 5.86 -18.35
CA GLU A 149 4.36 7.16 -17.80
C GLU A 149 3.26 7.02 -16.72
N ASN A 150 2.25 6.18 -16.98
CA ASN A 150 1.17 5.96 -16.01
C ASN A 150 1.68 5.26 -14.73
N CYS A 151 2.66 4.37 -14.84
CA CYS A 151 3.29 3.74 -13.68
C CYS A 151 4.03 4.78 -12.83
N ARG A 152 4.80 5.66 -13.45
CA ARG A 152 5.47 6.77 -12.74
C ARG A 152 4.47 7.71 -12.09
N LYS A 153 3.40 8.10 -12.81
CA LYS A 153 2.33 8.94 -12.27
C LYS A 153 1.64 8.30 -11.06
N TYR A 154 1.42 6.99 -11.09
CA TYR A 154 0.88 6.25 -9.95
C TYR A 154 1.81 6.34 -8.74
N ILE A 155 3.10 6.10 -8.92
CA ILE A 155 4.10 6.17 -7.84
C ILE A 155 4.19 7.58 -7.27
N GLU A 156 4.28 8.60 -8.12
CA GLU A 156 4.33 10.01 -7.72
C GLU A 156 3.05 10.46 -7.00
N PHE A 157 1.90 9.96 -7.46
CA PHE A 157 0.62 10.21 -6.80
C PHE A 157 0.60 9.64 -5.38
N VAL A 158 0.98 8.36 -5.22
CA VAL A 158 1.05 7.70 -3.91
C VAL A 158 2.03 8.43 -3.00
N GLU A 159 3.24 8.75 -3.48
CA GLU A 159 4.25 9.50 -2.73
C GLU A 159 3.68 10.82 -2.19
N LYS A 160 2.99 11.58 -3.03
CA LYS A 160 2.35 12.85 -2.66
C LYS A 160 1.27 12.65 -1.61
N GLN A 161 0.44 11.62 -1.74
CA GLN A 161 -0.67 11.34 -0.81
C GLN A 161 -0.18 10.92 0.58
N ILE A 162 0.81 10.03 0.63
CA ILE A 162 1.36 9.58 1.92
C ILE A 162 2.29 10.63 2.56
N GLY A 163 2.90 11.50 1.76
CA GLY A 163 3.80 12.57 2.22
C GLY A 163 5.18 12.08 2.68
N PHE A 164 5.64 10.93 2.18
CA PHE A 164 6.96 10.35 2.44
C PHE A 164 7.62 9.95 1.12
N PRO A 165 8.94 10.20 0.93
CA PRO A 165 9.60 9.95 -0.33
C PRO A 165 9.68 8.45 -0.63
N ILE A 166 9.28 8.07 -1.84
CA ILE A 166 9.46 6.71 -2.38
C ILE A 166 10.81 6.68 -3.09
N THR A 167 11.83 6.15 -2.41
CA THR A 167 13.21 6.13 -2.91
C THR A 167 13.64 4.79 -3.51
N MET A 168 12.84 3.76 -3.29
CA MET A 168 13.06 2.42 -3.83
C MET A 168 11.77 1.86 -4.40
N ILE A 169 11.85 1.31 -5.60
CA ILE A 169 10.73 0.67 -6.29
C ILE A 169 11.16 -0.75 -6.66
N SER A 170 10.33 -1.72 -6.32
CA SER A 170 10.50 -3.11 -6.71
C SER A 170 9.37 -3.54 -7.64
N ASN A 171 9.75 -4.13 -8.73
CA ASN A 171 8.91 -4.69 -9.78
C ASN A 171 9.34 -6.12 -10.10
#